data_76dd03af86fa0ccf2e92ee6ade82dfc2
#
_entry.id   76dd03af86fa0ccf2e92ee6ade82dfc2
#
_cell.length_a   1.000
_cell.length_b   1.000
_cell.length_c   1.000
_cell.angle_alpha   90.00
_cell.angle_beta   90.00
_cell.angle_gamma   90.00
#
_symmetry.space_group_name_H-M   'P 1'
#
loop_
_entity.id
_entity.type
_entity.pdbx_description
1 polymer ?
#
loop_
_entity_poly.entity_id
_entity_poly.type
_entity_poly.pdbx_seq_one_letter_code
_entity_poly.pdbx_strand_id
1 'polypeptide(L)'
;MGLAVAIGGAALGTSSAAAQPTAVPGRDLLAYPLGLLAESGALPSMLGLGLRNPAATTLPDAVRWQVAIGAMNTPADVGASGQLLGGSGRWRGATITLSLARAGVAGLVRTESDPLTRENDVPYSTSVTSLSVARAVGPHFTLGAALRVHSGQIDATSRMRVAMDAGFVADHLTRLDARIGASTFLFSPGAGADEPPTWLLGGDVRVAGRSDAREVRVGASTEATSQRPSEQFAFASIRFGPWEARGGPVRTVAFGSENIRARLAVAVQYGGYAVGIAREETPSGLAPTYQFILRSLLR
;
A
#
# COMPACT_ATOMS: atom_id res chain seq x y z
N MET A 1 35.93 -4.98 9.95
CA MET A 1 35.20 -4.65 11.20
C MET A 1 33.85 -5.29 11.12
N GLY A 2 33.70 -6.44 11.77
CA GLY A 2 32.45 -7.22 11.74
C GLY A 2 31.46 -6.70 12.78
N LEU A 3 30.24 -6.43 12.37
CA LEU A 3 29.13 -6.06 13.23
C LEU A 3 28.37 -7.35 13.57
N ALA A 4 28.59 -7.91 14.77
CA ALA A 4 27.81 -9.01 15.29
C ALA A 4 26.50 -8.46 15.88
N VAL A 5 25.35 -8.83 15.27
CA VAL A 5 24.05 -8.56 15.83
C VAL A 5 23.69 -9.73 16.77
N ALA A 6 23.74 -9.49 18.06
CA ALA A 6 23.24 -10.42 19.06
C ALA A 6 21.71 -10.34 19.15
N ILE A 7 21.00 -11.37 18.71
CA ILE A 7 19.55 -11.53 18.93
C ILE A 7 19.41 -12.17 20.31
N GLY A 8 19.08 -11.33 21.30
CA GLY A 8 18.76 -11.79 22.65
C GLY A 8 17.41 -12.50 22.66
N GLY A 9 17.40 -13.79 22.96
CA GLY A 9 16.19 -14.58 23.22
C GLY A 9 15.57 -14.19 24.56
N ALA A 10 14.38 -13.61 24.56
CA ALA A 10 13.56 -13.43 25.77
C ALA A 10 12.78 -14.71 26.06
N ALA A 11 12.99 -15.30 27.22
CA ALA A 11 12.24 -16.43 27.73
C ALA A 11 10.77 -16.03 27.96
N LEU A 12 9.86 -16.74 27.31
CA LEU A 12 8.42 -16.53 27.44
C LEU A 12 7.93 -17.28 28.71
N GLY A 13 7.56 -16.49 29.70
CA GLY A 13 6.82 -16.98 30.86
C GLY A 13 5.41 -17.44 30.50
N THR A 14 4.94 -18.46 31.16
CA THR A 14 3.62 -19.10 31.03
C THR A 14 2.49 -18.07 31.13
N SER A 15 1.76 -17.89 30.05
CA SER A 15 0.61 -16.98 29.98
C SER A 15 -0.64 -17.63 30.59
N SER A 16 -1.27 -16.95 31.54
CA SER A 16 -2.71 -17.01 31.78
C SER A 16 -3.47 -16.85 30.46
N ALA A 17 -4.58 -17.57 30.30
CA ALA A 17 -5.46 -17.46 29.13
C ALA A 17 -5.98 -16.01 29.00
N ALA A 18 -5.17 -15.14 28.41
CA ALA A 18 -5.59 -13.83 27.99
C ALA A 18 -6.53 -14.02 26.80
N ALA A 19 -7.71 -13.41 26.87
CA ALA A 19 -8.64 -13.34 25.77
C ALA A 19 -7.86 -12.96 24.49
N GLN A 20 -8.02 -13.75 23.42
CA GLN A 20 -7.32 -13.50 22.14
C GLN A 20 -7.55 -12.05 21.73
N PRO A 21 -6.49 -11.32 21.37
CA PRO A 21 -6.66 -9.95 20.94
C PRO A 21 -7.47 -9.95 19.63
N THR A 22 -8.69 -9.46 19.71
CA THR A 22 -9.56 -9.31 18.56
C THR A 22 -8.93 -8.34 17.55
N ALA A 23 -9.20 -8.55 16.28
CA ALA A 23 -8.63 -7.79 15.17
C ALA A 23 -8.88 -6.25 15.27
N VAL A 24 -7.97 -5.45 14.73
CA VAL A 24 -8.16 -4.00 14.60
C VAL A 24 -9.23 -3.74 13.53
N PRO A 25 -10.29 -2.98 13.83
CA PRO A 25 -11.35 -2.69 12.87
C PRO A 25 -10.86 -1.97 11.60
N GLY A 26 -11.59 -2.12 10.51
CA GLY A 26 -11.38 -1.34 9.29
C GLY A 26 -10.14 -1.69 8.48
N ARG A 27 -9.48 -2.81 8.75
CA ARG A 27 -8.30 -3.24 7.99
C ARG A 27 -8.56 -3.39 6.49
N ASP A 28 -9.76 -3.78 6.10
CA ASP A 28 -10.21 -3.88 4.72
C ASP A 28 -10.20 -2.53 3.98
N LEU A 29 -10.44 -1.42 4.69
CA LEU A 29 -10.39 -0.08 4.14
C LEU A 29 -8.97 0.33 3.73
N LEU A 30 -7.93 -0.32 4.25
CA LEU A 30 -6.54 -0.02 3.91
C LEU A 30 -6.15 -0.45 2.48
N ALA A 31 -7.00 -1.19 1.79
CA ALA A 31 -6.80 -1.49 0.38
C ALA A 31 -6.84 -0.23 -0.50
N TYR A 32 -7.52 0.84 -0.07
CA TYR A 32 -7.76 2.04 -0.85
C TYR A 32 -6.65 3.11 -0.77
N PRO A 33 -6.24 3.61 0.42
CA PRO A 33 -5.38 4.80 0.49
C PRO A 33 -3.88 4.50 0.40
N LEU A 34 -3.47 3.28 0.08
CA LEU A 34 -2.10 2.80 0.25
C LEU A 34 -1.23 2.93 -0.99
N GLY A 35 -1.35 3.98 -1.72
CA GLY A 35 -0.63 4.25 -2.95
C GLY A 35 -1.60 4.55 -4.08
N LEU A 36 -1.13 4.59 -5.32
CA LEU A 36 -2.01 4.74 -6.47
C LEU A 36 -2.63 3.38 -6.81
N LEU A 37 -3.95 3.32 -6.95
CA LEU A 37 -4.70 2.06 -7.15
C LEU A 37 -4.16 1.18 -8.28
N ALA A 38 -3.71 1.77 -9.38
CA ALA A 38 -3.18 1.02 -10.52
C ALA A 38 -1.69 0.70 -10.42
N GLU A 39 -1.07 0.83 -9.24
CA GLU A 39 0.31 0.47 -9.02
C GLU A 39 0.42 -0.85 -8.27
N SER A 40 1.46 -1.63 -8.58
CA SER A 40 1.79 -2.81 -7.79
C SER A 40 2.25 -2.39 -6.39
N GLY A 41 1.62 -2.92 -5.36
CA GLY A 41 2.05 -2.66 -3.98
C GLY A 41 3.45 -3.20 -3.65
N ALA A 42 3.97 -4.12 -4.45
CA ALA A 42 5.27 -4.75 -4.25
C ALA A 42 6.44 -4.03 -4.94
N LEU A 43 6.18 -3.23 -5.99
CA LEU A 43 7.21 -2.62 -6.85
C LEU A 43 7.33 -1.11 -6.63
N PRO A 44 8.50 -0.50 -6.93
CA PRO A 44 8.63 0.94 -6.97
C PRO A 44 7.71 1.57 -8.02
N SER A 45 7.16 2.72 -7.68
CA SER A 45 6.30 3.48 -8.58
C SER A 45 6.69 4.95 -8.66
N MET A 46 6.25 5.64 -9.72
CA MET A 46 6.53 7.06 -9.88
C MET A 46 5.94 7.90 -8.74
N LEU A 47 4.79 7.53 -8.20
CA LEU A 47 4.04 8.32 -7.23
C LEU A 47 4.06 7.72 -5.82
N GLY A 48 4.45 6.46 -5.67
CA GLY A 48 4.38 5.73 -4.41
C GLY A 48 5.44 6.17 -3.40
N LEU A 49 5.07 6.07 -2.14
CA LEU A 49 5.95 6.27 -0.98
C LEU A 49 6.49 4.94 -0.43
N GLY A 50 6.31 3.83 -1.15
CA GLY A 50 6.68 2.50 -0.65
C GLY A 50 5.90 2.07 0.58
N LEU A 51 4.69 2.61 0.79
CA LEU A 51 3.92 2.36 1.99
C LEU A 51 3.61 0.86 2.18
N ARG A 52 3.36 0.11 1.12
CA ARG A 52 3.07 -1.33 1.18
C ARG A 52 4.32 -2.19 1.16
N ASN A 53 5.34 -1.80 0.41
CA ASN A 53 6.66 -2.43 0.41
C ASN A 53 7.72 -1.40 0.84
N PRO A 54 8.31 -1.52 2.03
CA PRO A 54 9.29 -0.54 2.51
C PRO A 54 10.53 -0.45 1.61
N ALA A 55 10.89 -1.51 0.87
CA ALA A 55 11.99 -1.49 -0.08
C ALA A 55 11.67 -0.74 -1.39
N ALA A 56 10.39 -0.52 -1.69
CA ALA A 56 9.96 0.16 -2.91
C ALA A 56 10.07 1.69 -2.84
N THR A 57 10.46 2.25 -1.70
CA THR A 57 10.71 3.69 -1.57
C THR A 57 12.06 4.02 -2.16
N THR A 58 12.06 4.60 -3.35
CA THR A 58 13.28 5.06 -4.01
C THR A 58 13.25 6.57 -4.22
N LEU A 59 14.37 7.22 -3.92
CA LEU A 59 14.59 8.62 -4.25
C LEU A 59 15.60 8.68 -5.39
N PRO A 60 15.31 9.41 -6.50
CA PRO A 60 16.32 9.70 -7.53
C PRO A 60 17.58 10.33 -6.91
N ASP A 61 18.73 10.09 -7.49
CA ASP A 61 20.01 10.53 -6.88
C ASP A 61 20.12 12.05 -6.65
N ALA A 62 19.51 12.83 -7.51
CA ALA A 62 19.45 14.30 -7.39
C ALA A 62 18.42 14.82 -6.36
N VAL A 63 17.63 13.93 -5.74
CA VAL A 63 16.54 14.31 -4.82
C VAL A 63 16.93 13.98 -3.39
N ARG A 64 16.89 14.97 -2.51
CA ARG A 64 17.12 14.80 -1.06
C ARG A 64 15.85 14.43 -0.30
N TRP A 65 14.74 15.04 -0.68
CA TRP A 65 13.45 14.90 0.00
C TRP A 65 12.33 14.75 -1.00
N GLN A 66 11.31 14.02 -0.61
CA GLN A 66 10.01 14.02 -1.30
C GLN A 66 8.88 14.13 -0.28
N VAL A 67 7.79 14.74 -0.70
CA VAL A 67 6.54 14.77 0.04
C VAL A 67 5.43 14.35 -0.92
N ALA A 68 4.48 13.56 -0.45
CA ALA A 68 3.30 13.19 -1.23
C ALA A 68 2.05 13.31 -0.37
N ILE A 69 0.98 13.74 -1.02
CA ILE A 69 -0.38 13.74 -0.49
C ILE A 69 -1.28 13.01 -1.48
N GLY A 70 -2.24 12.26 -0.97
CA GLY A 70 -3.21 11.56 -1.79
C GLY A 70 -4.59 11.57 -1.16
N ALA A 71 -5.60 11.50 -2.00
CA ALA A 71 -6.99 11.37 -1.60
C ALA A 71 -7.69 10.34 -2.46
N MET A 72 -8.63 9.61 -1.88
CA MET A 72 -9.46 8.63 -2.54
C MET A 72 -10.91 8.87 -2.12
N ASN A 73 -11.80 8.80 -3.09
CA ASN A 73 -13.23 8.82 -2.88
C ASN A 73 -13.90 7.69 -3.67
N THR A 74 -14.80 7.01 -3.01
CA THR A 74 -15.77 6.14 -3.66
C THR A 74 -17.05 6.92 -3.95
N PRO A 75 -17.96 6.36 -4.75
CA PRO A 75 -19.31 6.90 -4.89
C PRO A 75 -20.03 7.07 -3.55
N ALA A 76 -21.01 7.99 -3.52
CA ALA A 76 -21.78 8.30 -2.33
C ALA A 76 -22.48 7.06 -1.71
N ASP A 77 -22.90 6.12 -2.56
CA ASP A 77 -23.56 4.88 -2.16
C ASP A 77 -22.65 3.95 -1.34
N VAL A 78 -21.32 4.05 -1.55
CA VAL A 78 -20.30 3.31 -0.77
C VAL A 78 -19.81 4.12 0.40
N GLY A 79 -19.77 5.45 0.26
CA GLY A 79 -19.40 6.41 1.30
C GLY A 79 -17.97 6.30 1.84
N ALA A 80 -17.09 5.52 1.18
CA ALA A 80 -15.72 5.37 1.63
C ALA A 80 -14.84 6.50 1.11
N SER A 81 -13.96 6.99 1.97
CA SER A 81 -12.93 7.97 1.63
C SER A 81 -11.59 7.58 2.23
N GLY A 82 -10.51 8.04 1.62
CA GLY A 82 -9.15 7.77 2.09
C GLY A 82 -8.23 8.94 1.87
N GLN A 83 -7.22 9.05 2.72
CA GLN A 83 -6.19 10.08 2.66
C GLN A 83 -4.82 9.45 2.90
N LEU A 84 -3.81 9.95 2.19
CA LEU A 84 -2.42 9.58 2.34
C LEU A 84 -1.58 10.85 2.46
N LEU A 85 -0.71 10.88 3.44
CA LEU A 85 0.32 11.90 3.60
C LEU A 85 1.64 11.21 3.90
N GLY A 86 2.73 11.63 3.30
CA GLY A 86 4.02 11.11 3.65
C GLY A 86 5.18 11.91 3.09
N GLY A 87 6.33 11.67 3.66
CA GLY A 87 7.58 12.27 3.23
C GLY A 87 8.73 11.29 3.36
N SER A 88 9.68 11.36 2.44
CA SER A 88 10.91 10.55 2.48
C SER A 88 12.13 11.45 2.35
N GLY A 89 13.20 11.04 3.00
CA GLY A 89 14.48 11.72 2.91
C GLY A 89 15.65 10.75 2.84
N ARG A 90 16.74 11.17 2.21
CA ARG A 90 17.99 10.39 2.13
C ARG A 90 18.89 10.69 3.32
N TRP A 91 19.31 9.66 4.02
CA TRP A 91 20.24 9.76 5.14
C TRP A 91 21.25 8.61 5.13
N ARG A 92 22.54 8.92 5.04
CA ARG A 92 23.64 7.94 5.06
C ARG A 92 23.47 6.75 4.10
N GLY A 93 22.98 7.01 2.88
CA GLY A 93 22.79 5.98 1.85
C GLY A 93 21.52 5.13 2.04
N ALA A 94 20.68 5.48 3.01
CA ALA A 94 19.35 4.91 3.19
C ALA A 94 18.26 5.96 2.87
N THR A 95 17.09 5.52 2.49
CA THR A 95 15.89 6.35 2.38
C THR A 95 15.04 6.08 3.62
N ILE A 96 14.71 7.12 4.37
CA ILE A 96 13.81 7.07 5.52
C ILE A 96 12.49 7.69 5.09
N THR A 97 11.38 7.02 5.38
CA THR A 97 10.03 7.48 5.02
C THR A 97 9.14 7.48 6.25
N LEU A 98 8.45 8.60 6.47
CA LEU A 98 7.33 8.70 7.40
C LEU A 98 6.06 8.88 6.59
N SER A 99 5.02 8.11 6.90
CA SER A 99 3.74 8.20 6.20
C SER A 99 2.56 7.92 7.12
N LEU A 100 1.44 8.52 6.78
CA LEU A 100 0.13 8.34 7.41
C LEU A 100 -0.90 8.04 6.31
N ALA A 101 -1.60 6.93 6.44
CA ALA A 101 -2.76 6.60 5.62
C ALA A 101 -3.98 6.47 6.53
N ARG A 102 -5.10 7.05 6.12
CA ARG A 102 -6.38 6.95 6.81
C ARG A 102 -7.48 6.63 5.80
N ALA A 103 -8.40 5.77 6.20
CA ALA A 103 -9.63 5.50 5.45
C ALA A 103 -10.82 5.42 6.41
N GLY A 104 -12.01 5.70 5.89
CA GLY A 104 -13.24 5.61 6.66
C GLY A 104 -14.45 5.52 5.76
N VAL A 105 -15.56 5.06 6.32
CA VAL A 105 -16.88 5.03 5.69
C VAL A 105 -17.79 5.96 6.48
N ALA A 106 -18.44 6.87 5.78
CA ALA A 106 -19.43 7.79 6.35
C ALA A 106 -20.85 7.28 6.06
N GLY A 107 -21.80 7.72 6.88
CA GLY A 107 -23.23 7.41 6.67
C GLY A 107 -23.63 5.97 7.02
N LEU A 108 -22.83 5.26 7.82
CA LEU A 108 -23.25 4.00 8.40
C LEU A 108 -24.22 4.29 9.53
N VAL A 109 -25.45 3.82 9.36
CA VAL A 109 -26.53 4.07 10.29
C VAL A 109 -26.82 2.82 11.09
N ARG A 110 -26.98 2.97 12.41
CA ARG A 110 -27.45 1.89 13.27
C ARG A 110 -28.96 1.76 13.11
N THR A 111 -29.43 0.62 12.63
CA THR A 111 -30.84 0.28 12.65
C THR A 111 -31.21 -0.21 14.05
N GLU A 112 -31.82 0.66 14.85
CA GLU A 112 -32.42 0.28 16.12
C GLU A 112 -33.88 -0.13 15.90
N SER A 113 -34.41 -0.90 16.85
CA SER A 113 -35.81 -1.38 16.80
C SER A 113 -36.85 -0.27 17.03
N ASP A 114 -36.41 0.93 17.45
CA ASP A 114 -37.27 2.10 17.62
C ASP A 114 -37.08 3.09 16.47
N PRO A 115 -38.06 3.23 15.55
CA PRO A 115 -37.95 4.12 14.40
C PRO A 115 -38.02 5.62 14.77
N LEU A 116 -38.27 5.97 16.03
CA LEU A 116 -38.33 7.35 16.50
C LEU A 116 -37.01 7.83 17.11
N THR A 117 -36.08 6.93 17.39
CA THR A 117 -34.74 7.31 17.85
C THR A 117 -33.94 7.83 16.67
N ARG A 118 -33.37 9.04 16.80
CA ARG A 118 -32.41 9.57 15.81
C ARG A 118 -31.24 8.60 15.72
N GLU A 119 -31.09 8.00 14.55
CA GLU A 119 -29.99 7.11 14.23
C GLU A 119 -28.67 7.88 14.39
N ASN A 120 -27.79 7.37 15.24
CA ASN A 120 -26.44 7.92 15.37
C ASN A 120 -25.56 7.28 14.30
N ASP A 121 -24.78 8.08 13.59
CA ASP A 121 -23.77 7.59 12.67
C ASP A 121 -22.80 6.65 13.40
N VAL A 122 -22.59 5.48 12.82
CA VAL A 122 -21.61 4.50 13.32
C VAL A 122 -20.24 4.85 12.71
N PRO A 123 -19.28 5.35 13.50
CA PRO A 123 -17.95 5.62 12.98
C PRO A 123 -17.27 4.31 12.58
N TYR A 124 -16.81 4.23 11.33
CA TYR A 124 -16.01 3.13 10.82
C TYR A 124 -14.79 3.68 10.10
N SER A 125 -13.62 3.58 10.72
CA SER A 125 -12.39 4.14 10.19
C SER A 125 -11.16 3.35 10.62
N THR A 126 -10.09 3.53 9.85
CA THR A 126 -8.79 2.96 10.13
C THR A 126 -7.68 3.92 9.75
N SER A 127 -6.54 3.80 10.40
CA SER A 127 -5.32 4.55 10.02
C SER A 127 -4.07 3.71 10.24
N VAL A 128 -3.05 3.96 9.41
CA VAL A 128 -1.71 3.40 9.56
C VAL A 128 -0.69 4.52 9.52
N THR A 129 0.04 4.67 10.61
CA THR A 129 1.26 5.48 10.65
C THR A 129 2.46 4.56 10.47
N SER A 130 3.36 4.89 9.56
CA SER A 130 4.50 4.05 9.21
C SER A 130 5.80 4.84 9.21
N LEU A 131 6.82 4.30 9.88
CA LEU A 131 8.21 4.71 9.74
C LEU A 131 8.95 3.58 9.03
N SER A 132 9.53 3.83 7.86
CA SER A 132 10.26 2.84 7.08
C SER A 132 11.66 3.31 6.72
N VAL A 133 12.53 2.32 6.51
CA VAL A 133 13.91 2.51 6.06
C VAL A 133 14.14 1.56 4.90
N ALA A 134 14.66 2.08 3.78
CA ALA A 134 15.08 1.32 2.62
C ALA A 134 16.56 1.57 2.33
N ARG A 135 17.31 0.55 1.94
CA ARG A 135 18.72 0.64 1.58
C ARG A 135 19.06 -0.26 0.41
N ALA A 136 19.77 0.30 -0.57
CA ALA A 136 20.35 -0.50 -1.64
C ALA A 136 21.50 -1.36 -1.09
N VAL A 137 21.49 -2.65 -1.45
CA VAL A 137 22.51 -3.64 -1.12
C VAL A 137 23.09 -4.15 -2.45
N GLY A 138 24.11 -3.48 -2.93
CA GLY A 138 24.64 -3.72 -4.26
C GLY A 138 23.82 -3.04 -5.38
N PRO A 139 24.11 -3.35 -6.65
CA PRO A 139 23.54 -2.64 -7.79
C PRO A 139 22.10 -3.05 -8.15
N HIS A 140 21.64 -4.20 -7.65
CA HIS A 140 20.38 -4.80 -8.09
C HIS A 140 19.37 -5.01 -6.97
N PHE A 141 19.75 -4.83 -5.71
CA PHE A 141 18.89 -5.18 -4.59
C PHE A 141 18.67 -4.00 -3.65
N THR A 142 17.43 -3.81 -3.26
CA THR A 142 17.03 -2.90 -2.18
C THR A 142 16.29 -3.69 -1.11
N LEU A 143 16.72 -3.55 0.14
CA LEU A 143 16.04 -4.11 1.30
C LEU A 143 15.36 -2.99 2.07
N GLY A 144 14.23 -3.30 2.69
CA GLY A 144 13.47 -2.36 3.50
C GLY A 144 12.85 -3.00 4.72
N ALA A 145 12.68 -2.19 5.76
CA ALA A 145 11.95 -2.54 6.96
C ALA A 145 11.04 -1.38 7.36
N ALA A 146 9.91 -1.68 7.98
CA ALA A 146 8.99 -0.68 8.49
C ALA A 146 8.46 -1.06 9.88
N LEU A 147 8.29 -0.05 10.72
CA LEU A 147 7.51 -0.11 11.96
C LEU A 147 6.20 0.64 11.70
N ARG A 148 5.09 0.03 12.04
CA ARG A 148 3.76 0.59 11.81
C ARG A 148 2.93 0.59 13.07
N VAL A 149 2.11 1.63 13.19
CA VAL A 149 1.02 1.69 14.16
C VAL A 149 -0.28 1.68 13.37
N HIS A 150 -1.01 0.58 13.49
CA HIS A 150 -2.34 0.41 12.91
C HIS A 150 -3.39 0.68 13.97
N SER A 151 -4.29 1.60 13.73
CA SER A 151 -5.44 1.88 14.60
C SER A 151 -6.73 1.85 13.80
N GLY A 152 -7.79 1.37 14.42
CA GLY A 152 -9.10 1.30 13.80
C GLY A 152 -10.21 1.51 14.81
N GLN A 153 -11.33 2.00 14.33
CA GLN A 153 -12.53 2.27 15.10
C GLN A 153 -13.75 1.71 14.37
N ILE A 154 -14.60 1.04 15.11
CA ILE A 154 -15.96 0.68 14.71
C ILE A 154 -16.89 0.96 15.89
N ASP A 155 -17.88 1.82 15.69
CA ASP A 155 -18.79 2.26 16.74
C ASP A 155 -18.02 2.80 17.97
N ALA A 156 -18.35 2.35 19.17
CA ALA A 156 -17.67 2.71 20.41
C ALA A 156 -16.34 1.97 20.62
N THR A 157 -15.99 1.00 19.76
CA THR A 157 -14.78 0.19 19.91
C THR A 157 -13.63 0.78 19.11
N SER A 158 -12.54 1.13 19.79
CA SER A 158 -11.28 1.54 19.16
C SER A 158 -10.16 0.59 19.57
N ARG A 159 -9.28 0.26 18.64
CA ARG A 159 -8.13 -0.62 18.86
C ARG A 159 -6.91 -0.13 18.12
N MET A 160 -5.75 -0.45 18.68
CA MET A 160 -4.46 -0.09 18.11
C MET A 160 -3.50 -1.28 18.21
N ARG A 161 -2.67 -1.47 17.21
CA ARG A 161 -1.65 -2.51 17.17
C ARG A 161 -0.38 -2.03 16.49
N VAL A 162 0.75 -2.52 16.97
CA VAL A 162 2.06 -2.32 16.33
C VAL A 162 2.34 -3.50 15.41
N ALA A 163 2.83 -3.21 14.21
CA ALA A 163 3.24 -4.18 13.21
C ALA A 163 4.64 -3.85 12.70
N MET A 164 5.34 -4.87 12.24
CA MET A 164 6.66 -4.76 11.61
C MET A 164 6.61 -5.43 10.24
N ASP A 165 7.15 -4.76 9.24
CA ASP A 165 7.18 -5.31 7.89
C ASP A 165 8.61 -5.34 7.37
N ALA A 166 8.86 -6.31 6.51
CA ALA A 166 10.08 -6.42 5.73
C ALA A 166 9.73 -6.48 4.24
N GLY A 167 10.62 -5.99 3.41
CA GLY A 167 10.45 -6.05 1.97
C GLY A 167 11.77 -6.05 1.23
N PHE A 168 11.71 -6.51 0.01
CA PHE A 168 12.82 -6.39 -0.93
C PHE A 168 12.31 -5.98 -2.32
N VAL A 169 13.21 -5.38 -3.08
CA VAL A 169 13.07 -5.11 -4.51
C VAL A 169 14.39 -5.53 -5.18
N ALA A 170 14.27 -6.21 -6.30
CA ALA A 170 15.39 -6.52 -7.16
C ALA A 170 15.13 -5.92 -8.55
N ASP A 171 16.07 -5.11 -9.03
CA ASP A 171 15.98 -4.37 -10.28
C ASP A 171 17.05 -4.81 -11.27
N HIS A 172 16.81 -4.60 -12.57
CA HIS A 172 17.79 -4.86 -13.64
C HIS A 172 18.31 -6.30 -13.69
N LEU A 173 17.41 -7.28 -13.36
CA LEU A 173 17.80 -8.69 -13.21
C LEU A 173 18.14 -9.41 -14.52
N THR A 174 17.73 -8.86 -15.65
CA THR A 174 17.91 -9.49 -16.96
C THR A 174 18.17 -8.44 -18.04
N ARG A 175 18.46 -8.92 -19.27
CA ARG A 175 18.55 -8.02 -20.44
C ARG A 175 17.23 -7.29 -20.74
N LEU A 176 16.11 -7.80 -20.27
CA LEU A 176 14.78 -7.18 -20.38
C LEU A 176 14.48 -6.23 -19.22
N ASP A 177 15.48 -5.87 -18.42
CA ASP A 177 15.30 -4.98 -17.27
C ASP A 177 14.13 -5.40 -16.38
N ALA A 178 14.14 -6.68 -15.97
CA ALA A 178 13.12 -7.24 -15.10
C ALA A 178 13.26 -6.69 -13.67
N ARG A 179 12.11 -6.45 -13.04
CA ARG A 179 12.00 -6.07 -11.62
C ARG A 179 11.13 -7.07 -10.89
N ILE A 180 11.51 -7.39 -9.67
CA ILE A 180 10.74 -8.24 -8.76
C ILE A 180 10.73 -7.58 -7.39
N GLY A 181 9.60 -7.63 -6.70
CA GLY A 181 9.46 -7.15 -5.33
C GLY A 181 8.57 -8.05 -4.51
N ALA A 182 8.88 -8.15 -3.23
CA ALA A 182 8.01 -8.79 -2.25
C ALA A 182 8.09 -8.09 -0.90
N SER A 183 7.01 -8.17 -0.13
CA SER A 183 6.96 -7.64 1.23
C SER A 183 5.86 -8.29 2.05
N THR A 184 5.97 -8.13 3.36
CA THR A 184 4.84 -8.25 4.28
C THR A 184 4.21 -6.87 4.51
N PHE A 185 2.93 -6.86 4.85
CA PHE A 185 2.21 -5.66 5.27
C PHE A 185 1.34 -5.97 6.47
N LEU A 186 1.52 -5.18 7.54
CA LEU A 186 0.88 -5.33 8.85
C LEU A 186 1.15 -6.70 9.49
N PHE A 187 2.40 -7.15 9.44
CA PHE A 187 2.85 -8.30 10.20
C PHE A 187 2.98 -7.91 11.69
N SER A 188 2.11 -8.47 12.52
CA SER A 188 2.14 -8.23 13.97
C SER A 188 2.47 -9.53 14.70
N PRO A 189 3.68 -9.66 15.27
CA PRO A 189 4.03 -10.82 16.10
C PRO A 189 3.04 -10.95 17.26
N GLY A 190 2.48 -12.14 17.43
CA GLY A 190 1.49 -12.40 18.50
C GLY A 190 0.04 -12.04 18.16
N ALA A 191 -0.26 -11.54 16.96
CA ALA A 191 -1.64 -11.31 16.53
C ALA A 191 -2.44 -12.59 16.26
N GLY A 192 -1.74 -13.71 16.10
CA GLY A 192 -2.36 -15.01 15.81
C GLY A 192 -3.10 -15.04 14.48
N ALA A 193 -4.11 -15.91 14.41
CA ALA A 193 -4.93 -16.09 13.22
C ALA A 193 -5.92 -14.92 12.96
N ASP A 194 -6.17 -14.08 13.96
CA ASP A 194 -7.17 -13.00 13.85
C ASP A 194 -6.71 -11.85 12.93
N GLU A 195 -5.40 -11.66 12.82
CA GLU A 195 -4.81 -10.64 11.95
C GLU A 195 -3.60 -11.17 11.17
N PRO A 196 -3.81 -12.06 10.22
CA PRO A 196 -2.72 -12.55 9.39
C PRO A 196 -2.09 -11.39 8.59
N PRO A 197 -0.76 -11.43 8.35
CA PRO A 197 -0.11 -10.44 7.50
C PRO A 197 -0.65 -10.53 6.07
N THR A 198 -0.59 -9.41 5.36
CA THR A 198 -0.75 -9.42 3.92
C THR A 198 0.62 -9.65 3.27
N TRP A 199 0.70 -10.64 2.41
CA TRP A 199 1.86 -10.92 1.58
C TRP A 199 1.68 -10.24 0.23
N LEU A 200 2.70 -9.52 -0.21
CA LEU A 200 2.73 -8.88 -1.50
C LEU A 200 3.87 -9.47 -2.33
N LEU A 201 3.58 -9.78 -3.56
CA LEU A 201 4.55 -10.21 -4.55
C LEU A 201 4.22 -9.55 -5.88
N GLY A 202 5.24 -9.09 -6.61
CA GLY A 202 5.04 -8.47 -7.93
C GLY A 202 6.29 -8.54 -8.76
N GLY A 203 6.10 -8.48 -10.07
CA GLY A 203 7.19 -8.40 -11.03
C GLY A 203 6.74 -7.75 -12.32
N ASP A 204 7.67 -7.12 -13.02
CA ASP A 204 7.47 -6.61 -14.37
C ASP A 204 8.75 -6.71 -15.22
N VAL A 205 8.56 -6.63 -16.52
CA VAL A 205 9.66 -6.61 -17.49
C VAL A 205 9.46 -5.48 -18.49
N ARG A 206 10.53 -4.89 -18.97
CA ARG A 206 10.51 -3.94 -20.08
C ARG A 206 10.39 -4.71 -21.39
N VAL A 207 9.29 -4.51 -22.10
CA VAL A 207 9.04 -5.19 -23.40
C VAL A 207 9.37 -4.31 -24.59
N ALA A 208 9.40 -2.99 -24.43
CA ALA A 208 9.79 -2.04 -25.46
C ALA A 208 10.38 -0.76 -24.85
N GLY A 209 11.12 0.00 -25.68
CA GLY A 209 11.79 1.23 -25.27
C GLY A 209 13.23 1.00 -24.83
N ARG A 210 14.05 2.09 -24.89
CA ARG A 210 15.49 2.02 -24.61
C ARG A 210 15.91 2.95 -23.47
N SER A 211 15.00 3.71 -22.92
CA SER A 211 15.28 4.64 -21.84
C SER A 211 14.09 4.75 -20.91
N ASP A 212 14.32 5.18 -19.68
CA ASP A 212 13.28 5.41 -18.69
C ASP A 212 12.28 6.51 -19.11
N ALA A 213 12.65 7.32 -20.11
CA ALA A 213 11.76 8.33 -20.67
C ALA A 213 10.80 7.78 -21.75
N ARG A 214 11.08 6.59 -22.30
CA ARG A 214 10.24 5.93 -23.31
C ARG A 214 10.33 4.44 -23.12
N GLU A 215 9.40 3.88 -22.37
CA GLU A 215 9.38 2.46 -22.07
C GLU A 215 7.94 1.91 -22.05
N VAL A 216 7.82 0.65 -22.39
CA VAL A 216 6.62 -0.16 -22.16
C VAL A 216 7.01 -1.32 -21.26
N ARG A 217 6.33 -1.49 -20.17
CA ARG A 217 6.50 -2.61 -19.24
C ARG A 217 5.21 -3.39 -19.11
N VAL A 218 5.32 -4.68 -18.91
CA VAL A 218 4.20 -5.57 -18.56
C VAL A 218 4.55 -6.31 -17.28
N GLY A 219 3.56 -6.54 -16.44
CA GLY A 219 3.80 -7.16 -15.16
C GLY A 219 2.54 -7.71 -14.51
N ALA A 220 2.77 -8.33 -13.36
CA ALA A 220 1.70 -8.80 -12.50
C ALA A 220 2.08 -8.64 -11.04
N SER A 221 1.07 -8.54 -10.18
CA SER A 221 1.25 -8.58 -8.74
C SER A 221 0.11 -9.34 -8.07
N THR A 222 0.39 -9.87 -6.90
CA THR A 222 -0.59 -10.54 -6.06
C THR A 222 -0.47 -10.09 -4.62
N GLU A 223 -1.60 -10.03 -3.97
CA GLU A 223 -1.74 -9.82 -2.54
C GLU A 223 -2.54 -10.96 -1.95
N ALA A 224 -2.04 -11.56 -0.89
CA ALA A 224 -2.67 -12.70 -0.24
C ALA A 224 -2.63 -12.57 1.28
N THR A 225 -3.72 -12.95 1.92
CA THR A 225 -3.80 -13.19 3.37
C THR A 225 -4.49 -14.52 3.60
N SER A 226 -4.25 -15.16 4.74
CA SER A 226 -4.88 -16.46 5.05
C SER A 226 -6.41 -16.38 5.21
N GLN A 227 -6.97 -15.19 5.42
CA GLN A 227 -8.40 -14.98 5.69
C GLN A 227 -9.08 -14.05 4.68
N ARG A 228 -8.34 -13.53 3.70
CA ARG A 228 -8.87 -12.58 2.71
C ARG A 228 -8.72 -13.09 1.30
N PRO A 229 -9.60 -12.66 0.41
CA PRO A 229 -9.45 -12.98 -0.99
C PRO A 229 -8.10 -12.52 -1.51
N SER A 230 -7.47 -13.37 -2.29
CA SER A 230 -6.29 -13.01 -3.03
C SER A 230 -6.68 -11.96 -4.08
N GLU A 231 -5.97 -10.85 -4.13
CA GLU A 231 -6.04 -9.91 -5.23
C GLU A 231 -4.90 -10.18 -6.20
N GLN A 232 -5.21 -10.27 -7.48
CA GLN A 232 -4.24 -10.45 -8.56
C GLN A 232 -4.44 -9.33 -9.57
N PHE A 233 -3.37 -8.63 -9.90
CA PHE A 233 -3.37 -7.52 -10.83
C PHE A 233 -2.36 -7.78 -11.94
N ALA A 234 -2.84 -7.95 -13.17
CA ALA A 234 -2.01 -7.96 -14.37
C ALA A 234 -2.04 -6.57 -14.98
N PHE A 235 -0.90 -6.01 -15.38
CA PHE A 235 -0.85 -4.63 -15.86
C PHE A 235 0.13 -4.44 -17.01
N ALA A 236 -0.15 -3.42 -17.80
CA ALA A 236 0.81 -2.79 -18.71
C ALA A 236 1.02 -1.34 -18.28
N SER A 237 2.23 -0.83 -18.43
CA SER A 237 2.54 0.58 -18.25
C SER A 237 3.30 1.12 -19.47
N ILE A 238 2.97 2.33 -19.86
CA ILE A 238 3.60 3.06 -20.95
C ILE A 238 4.09 4.39 -20.39
N ARG A 239 5.39 4.65 -20.50
CA ARG A 239 5.97 5.94 -20.17
C ARG A 239 6.43 6.64 -21.44
N PHE A 240 6.08 7.90 -21.57
CA PHE A 240 6.48 8.75 -22.67
C PHE A 240 6.82 10.16 -22.16
N GLY A 241 8.10 10.45 -22.03
CA GLY A 241 8.58 11.69 -21.42
C GLY A 241 8.06 11.86 -19.99
N PRO A 242 7.34 12.96 -19.71
CA PRO A 242 6.78 13.21 -18.39
C PRO A 242 5.52 12.38 -18.06
N TRP A 243 4.93 11.71 -19.05
CA TRP A 243 3.67 10.98 -18.89
C TRP A 243 3.90 9.51 -18.62
N GLU A 244 3.09 8.96 -17.74
CA GLU A 244 2.96 7.53 -17.53
C GLU A 244 1.47 7.16 -17.52
N ALA A 245 1.09 6.16 -18.31
CA ALA A 245 -0.21 5.51 -18.21
C ALA A 245 -0.02 4.06 -17.80
N ARG A 246 -0.85 3.57 -16.91
CA ARG A 246 -0.81 2.18 -16.43
C ARG A 246 -2.22 1.66 -16.24
N GLY A 247 -2.41 0.37 -16.53
CA GLY A 247 -3.70 -0.24 -16.28
C GLY A 247 -3.74 -1.71 -16.63
N GLY A 248 -4.84 -2.34 -16.24
CA GLY A 248 -5.10 -3.74 -16.52
C GLY A 248 -6.20 -4.35 -15.66
N PRO A 249 -6.47 -5.64 -15.84
CA PRO A 249 -7.48 -6.36 -15.06
C PRO A 249 -6.99 -6.69 -13.65
N VAL A 250 -7.89 -6.54 -12.70
CA VAL A 250 -7.75 -6.99 -11.32
C VAL A 250 -8.72 -8.12 -11.08
N ARG A 251 -8.22 -9.25 -10.66
CA ARG A 251 -9.01 -10.39 -10.20
C ARG A 251 -9.02 -10.43 -8.68
N THR A 252 -10.18 -10.52 -8.09
CA THR A 252 -10.37 -10.69 -6.64
C THR A 252 -11.30 -11.86 -6.40
N VAL A 253 -10.96 -12.72 -5.46
CA VAL A 253 -11.84 -13.82 -5.01
C VAL A 253 -12.33 -13.47 -3.61
N ALA A 254 -13.64 -13.25 -3.46
CA ALA A 254 -14.27 -12.93 -2.20
C ALA A 254 -15.52 -13.79 -2.00
N PHE A 255 -15.68 -14.38 -0.81
CA PHE A 255 -16.87 -15.17 -0.43
C PHE A 255 -17.25 -16.26 -1.45
N GLY A 256 -16.24 -16.90 -2.08
CA GLY A 256 -16.45 -17.94 -3.09
C GLY A 256 -16.86 -17.42 -4.47
N SER A 257 -16.96 -16.11 -4.66
CA SER A 257 -17.20 -15.47 -5.95
C SER A 257 -15.92 -14.84 -6.50
N GLU A 258 -15.74 -14.97 -7.80
CA GLU A 258 -14.67 -14.31 -8.54
C GLU A 258 -15.19 -13.02 -9.17
N ASN A 259 -14.39 -11.95 -9.06
CA ASN A 259 -14.71 -10.67 -9.66
C ASN A 259 -13.49 -10.14 -10.43
N ILE A 260 -13.71 -9.72 -11.68
CA ILE A 260 -12.69 -9.11 -12.52
C ILE A 260 -13.11 -7.66 -12.77
N ARG A 261 -12.18 -6.72 -12.50
CA ARG A 261 -12.38 -5.28 -12.61
C ARG A 261 -11.24 -4.67 -13.43
N ALA A 262 -11.45 -3.49 -13.97
CA ALA A 262 -10.39 -2.71 -14.61
C ALA A 262 -9.84 -1.65 -13.64
N ARG A 263 -8.51 -1.52 -13.61
CA ARG A 263 -7.78 -0.41 -12.97
C ARG A 263 -7.01 0.36 -14.01
N LEU A 264 -7.11 1.66 -13.97
CA LEU A 264 -6.40 2.57 -14.87
C LEU A 264 -5.80 3.72 -14.06
N ALA A 265 -4.61 4.17 -14.43
CA ALA A 265 -4.00 5.36 -13.88
C ALA A 265 -3.25 6.13 -14.95
N VAL A 266 -3.21 7.44 -14.78
CA VAL A 266 -2.36 8.34 -15.54
C VAL A 266 -1.61 9.22 -14.57
N ALA A 267 -0.31 9.38 -14.81
CA ALA A 267 0.54 10.26 -14.05
C ALA A 267 1.32 11.19 -14.95
N VAL A 268 1.62 12.38 -14.47
CA VAL A 268 2.46 13.36 -15.16
C VAL A 268 3.49 13.90 -14.17
N GLN A 269 4.73 13.98 -14.62
CA GLN A 269 5.83 14.61 -13.87
C GLN A 269 6.30 15.86 -14.61
N TYR A 270 6.29 16.99 -13.91
CA TYR A 270 6.80 18.25 -14.45
C TYR A 270 7.70 18.93 -13.41
N GLY A 271 8.96 19.10 -13.77
CA GLY A 271 9.97 19.63 -12.85
C GLY A 271 10.12 18.78 -11.59
N GLY A 272 9.90 19.40 -10.44
CA GLY A 272 9.91 18.73 -9.13
C GLY A 272 8.56 18.18 -8.67
N TYR A 273 7.53 18.21 -9.51
CA TYR A 273 6.18 17.78 -9.15
C TYR A 273 5.72 16.59 -9.99
N ALA A 274 4.95 15.69 -9.38
CA ALA A 274 4.25 14.63 -10.10
C ALA A 274 2.81 14.55 -9.58
N VAL A 275 1.87 14.42 -10.51
CA VAL A 275 0.44 14.29 -10.24
C VAL A 275 -0.06 13.00 -10.88
N GLY A 276 -0.90 12.27 -10.18
CA GLY A 276 -1.53 11.08 -10.72
C GLY A 276 -3.01 10.99 -10.38
N ILE A 277 -3.74 10.40 -11.28
CA ILE A 277 -5.14 10.03 -11.11
C ILE A 277 -5.27 8.55 -11.42
N ALA A 278 -5.99 7.83 -10.57
CA ALA A 278 -6.38 6.45 -10.83
C ALA A 278 -7.89 6.29 -10.74
N ARG A 279 -8.40 5.34 -11.51
CA ARG A 279 -9.78 4.90 -11.52
C ARG A 279 -9.82 3.40 -11.41
N GLU A 280 -10.70 2.89 -10.57
CA GLU A 280 -11.02 1.47 -10.49
C GLU A 280 -12.53 1.27 -10.67
N GLU A 281 -12.90 0.34 -11.54
CA GLU A 281 -14.29 -0.07 -11.69
C GLU A 281 -14.74 -0.87 -10.47
N THR A 282 -15.96 -0.64 -10.04
CA THR A 282 -16.58 -1.33 -8.91
C THR A 282 -17.38 -2.55 -9.39
N PRO A 283 -17.47 -3.62 -8.59
CA PRO A 283 -18.37 -4.72 -8.89
C PRO A 283 -19.81 -4.23 -8.99
N SER A 284 -20.64 -4.89 -9.82
CA SER A 284 -22.11 -4.76 -9.80
C SER A 284 -22.66 -3.41 -10.30
N GLY A 285 -21.92 -2.69 -11.16
CA GLY A 285 -22.43 -1.47 -11.80
C GLY A 285 -22.50 -0.25 -10.88
N LEU A 286 -21.93 -0.30 -9.68
CA LEU A 286 -21.72 0.88 -8.84
C LEU A 286 -20.73 1.82 -9.53
N ALA A 287 -20.79 3.11 -9.21
CA ALA A 287 -19.90 4.10 -9.78
C ALA A 287 -18.43 3.84 -9.38
N PRO A 288 -17.46 4.18 -10.23
CA PRO A 288 -16.05 3.85 -10.02
C PRO A 288 -15.44 4.62 -8.86
N THR A 289 -14.40 4.03 -8.24
CA THR A 289 -13.55 4.69 -7.27
C THR A 289 -12.50 5.53 -7.96
N TYR A 290 -12.27 6.74 -7.47
CA TYR A 290 -11.21 7.64 -7.94
C TYR A 290 -10.18 7.89 -6.85
N GLN A 291 -8.92 7.99 -7.29
CA GLN A 291 -7.80 8.34 -6.43
C GLN A 291 -6.96 9.43 -7.08
N PHE A 292 -6.51 10.36 -6.26
CA PHE A 292 -5.61 11.46 -6.64
C PHE A 292 -4.37 11.42 -5.78
N ILE A 293 -3.21 11.68 -6.37
CA ILE A 293 -1.96 11.82 -5.65
C ILE A 293 -1.13 12.96 -6.24
N LEU A 294 -0.55 13.76 -5.36
CA LEU A 294 0.42 14.80 -5.68
C LEU A 294 1.72 14.49 -4.94
N ARG A 295 2.83 14.48 -5.66
CA ARG A 295 4.17 14.32 -5.11
C ARG A 295 5.05 15.53 -5.47
N SER A 296 5.81 16.01 -4.51
CA SER A 296 6.86 17.03 -4.70
C SER A 296 8.22 16.44 -4.40
N LEU A 297 9.18 16.68 -5.30
CA LEU A 297 10.58 16.27 -5.19
C LEU A 297 11.41 17.52 -4.89
N LEU A 298 12.08 17.52 -3.74
CA LEU A 298 12.92 18.63 -3.28
C LEU A 298 14.41 18.21 -3.40
N ARG A 299 15.21 19.07 -4.04
CA ARG A 299 16.63 18.85 -4.26
C ARG A 299 17.49 19.37 -3.11
#